data_f7542229ee350d46cf8323d649d9007c
#
_entry.id   f7542229ee350d46cf8323d649d9007c
#
_cell.length_a   1.000
_cell.length_b   1.000
_cell.length_c   1.000
_cell.angle_alpha   90.00
_cell.angle_beta   90.00
_cell.angle_gamma   90.00
#
_symmetry.space_group_name_H-M   'P 1'
#
loop_
_entity.id
_entity.type
_entity.pdbx_description
1 polymer ?
#
loop_
_entity_poly.entity_id
_entity_poly.type
_entity_poly.pdbx_seq_one_letter_code
_entity_poly.pdbx_strand_id
1 'polypeptide(L)'
;VPVVLMFGVFFVDSLGFLRIIDTPSLLLSSWQSPALSTRLFIAVAHVVGAVMAGVIYANYSLSRIFLWTFALFALTHVMYTSDLRFAAVFPALAGEGTSILNPAMYATAVSFYTTLNFALWPDLSTPETIGTHSAIGIGVAGWLATFSSTALALYFHAVELTLLSHLNVVQALSLLLLFGLGVGLYARRMVELARETGGAST
;
A
#
# COMPACT_ATOMS: atom_id res chain seq x y z
N VAL A 1 2.55 -11.53 13.24
CA VAL A 1 1.92 -10.25 12.86
C VAL A 1 2.58 -9.65 11.61
N PRO A 2 3.93 -9.46 11.51
CA PRO A 2 4.53 -8.82 10.31
C PRO A 2 4.17 -9.49 8.99
N VAL A 3 4.18 -10.83 8.92
CA VAL A 3 3.81 -11.59 7.71
C VAL A 3 2.39 -11.25 7.24
N VAL A 4 1.41 -11.17 8.16
CA VAL A 4 0.02 -10.84 7.82
C VAL A 4 -0.11 -9.40 7.32
N LEU A 5 0.61 -8.47 7.94
CA LEU A 5 0.60 -7.06 7.51
C LEU A 5 1.24 -6.90 6.14
N MET A 6 2.38 -7.55 5.90
CA MET A 6 3.02 -7.55 4.58
C MET A 6 2.16 -8.24 3.53
N PHE A 7 1.50 -9.36 3.86
CA PHE A 7 0.52 -9.98 2.98
C PHE A 7 -0.58 -8.98 2.58
N GLY A 8 -1.14 -8.27 3.55
CA GLY A 8 -2.17 -7.25 3.29
C GLY A 8 -1.69 -6.15 2.35
N VAL A 9 -0.47 -5.65 2.54
CA VAL A 9 0.14 -4.62 1.67
C VAL A 9 0.29 -5.13 0.25
N PHE A 10 0.93 -6.29 0.05
CA PHE A 10 1.12 -6.87 -1.28
C PHE A 10 -0.21 -7.22 -1.97
N PHE A 11 -1.19 -7.69 -1.19
CA PHE A 11 -2.51 -8.00 -1.73
C PHE A 11 -3.22 -6.77 -2.27
N VAL A 12 -3.25 -5.69 -1.47
CA VAL A 12 -3.89 -4.42 -1.87
C VAL A 12 -3.16 -3.79 -3.04
N ASP A 13 -1.82 -3.75 -3.00
CA ASP A 13 -0.99 -3.21 -4.08
C ASP A 13 -1.26 -3.94 -5.39
N SER A 14 -1.10 -5.26 -5.42
CA SER A 14 -1.28 -6.04 -6.65
C SER A 14 -2.72 -5.97 -7.19
N LEU A 15 -3.73 -5.95 -6.30
CA LEU A 15 -5.13 -5.83 -6.71
C LEU A 15 -5.42 -4.49 -7.38
N GLY A 16 -4.88 -3.39 -6.85
CA GLY A 16 -5.03 -2.04 -7.40
C GLY A 16 -4.18 -1.83 -8.64
N PHE A 17 -2.91 -2.24 -8.60
CA PHE A 17 -1.95 -2.04 -9.66
C PHE A 17 -2.38 -2.66 -10.99
N LEU A 18 -2.82 -3.93 -10.98
CA LEU A 18 -3.27 -4.62 -12.19
C LEU A 18 -4.36 -3.84 -12.92
N ARG A 19 -5.33 -3.29 -12.18
CA ARG A 19 -6.41 -2.53 -12.80
C ARG A 19 -5.96 -1.16 -13.32
N ILE A 20 -5.02 -0.53 -12.62
CA ILE A 20 -4.45 0.76 -13.05
C ILE A 20 -3.68 0.61 -14.36
N ILE A 21 -2.82 -0.42 -14.49
CA ILE A 21 -2.02 -0.62 -15.71
C ILE A 21 -2.84 -1.09 -16.91
N ASP A 22 -3.98 -1.76 -16.68
CA ASP A 22 -4.87 -2.22 -17.75
C ASP A 22 -5.82 -1.12 -18.25
N THR A 23 -5.80 0.07 -17.63
CA THR A 23 -6.73 1.15 -17.97
C THR A 23 -6.02 2.24 -18.77
N PRO A 24 -6.32 2.41 -20.08
CA PRO A 24 -5.60 3.34 -20.96
C PRO A 24 -5.58 4.80 -20.45
N SER A 25 -6.68 5.30 -19.90
CA SER A 25 -6.75 6.65 -19.35
C SER A 25 -5.84 6.87 -18.14
N LEU A 26 -5.58 5.83 -17.35
CA LEU A 26 -4.69 5.89 -16.19
C LEU A 26 -3.22 5.74 -16.59
N LEU A 27 -2.93 5.08 -17.73
CA LEU A 27 -1.57 4.91 -18.25
C LEU A 27 -0.90 6.23 -18.62
N LEU A 28 -1.65 7.23 -19.11
CA LEU A 28 -1.11 8.52 -19.53
C LEU A 28 -0.38 9.26 -18.41
N SER A 29 -0.82 9.09 -17.18
CA SER A 29 -0.20 9.68 -15.99
C SER A 29 0.61 8.68 -15.15
N SER A 30 0.96 7.50 -15.68
CA SER A 30 1.66 6.42 -14.97
C SER A 30 3.13 6.29 -15.40
N TRP A 31 3.81 5.26 -14.88
CA TRP A 31 5.17 4.85 -15.30
C TRP A 31 5.27 4.52 -16.79
N GLN A 32 4.17 4.15 -17.44
CA GLN A 32 4.07 3.82 -18.86
C GLN A 32 3.70 5.03 -19.71
N SER A 33 3.63 6.23 -19.14
CA SER A 33 3.37 7.46 -19.85
C SER A 33 4.37 7.63 -21.02
N PRO A 34 3.94 8.05 -22.21
CA PRO A 34 4.84 8.40 -23.30
C PRO A 34 5.70 9.63 -22.96
N ALA A 35 5.24 10.50 -22.05
CA ALA A 35 5.95 11.71 -21.64
C ALA A 35 7.10 11.38 -20.68
N LEU A 36 8.34 11.68 -21.08
CA LEU A 36 9.52 11.47 -20.23
C LEU A 36 9.45 12.25 -18.91
N SER A 37 8.92 13.48 -18.94
CA SER A 37 8.73 14.32 -17.76
C SER A 37 7.85 13.65 -16.70
N THR A 38 6.76 13.00 -17.10
CA THR A 38 5.88 12.24 -16.21
C THR A 38 6.64 11.08 -15.56
N ARG A 39 7.36 10.30 -16.36
CA ARG A 39 8.15 9.17 -15.84
C ARG A 39 9.24 9.62 -14.88
N LEU A 40 9.95 10.72 -15.20
CA LEU A 40 10.97 11.28 -14.31
C LEU A 40 10.37 11.79 -13.00
N PHE A 41 9.23 12.46 -13.06
CA PHE A 41 8.54 12.91 -11.84
C PHE A 41 8.15 11.74 -10.91
N ILE A 42 7.60 10.66 -11.48
CA ILE A 42 7.27 9.46 -10.72
C ILE A 42 8.54 8.78 -10.16
N ALA A 43 9.62 8.74 -10.96
CA ALA A 43 10.91 8.20 -10.48
C ALA A 43 11.45 9.00 -9.28
N VAL A 44 11.35 10.34 -9.32
CA VAL A 44 11.70 11.19 -8.17
C VAL A 44 10.82 10.90 -6.97
N ALA A 45 9.50 10.72 -7.16
CA ALA A 45 8.58 10.34 -6.08
C ALA A 45 8.98 9.00 -5.43
N HIS A 46 9.40 8.00 -6.24
CA HIS A 46 9.95 6.73 -5.72
C HIS A 46 11.21 6.96 -4.87
N VAL A 47 12.18 7.72 -5.35
CA VAL A 47 13.42 7.98 -4.61
C VAL A 47 13.14 8.69 -3.30
N VAL A 48 12.34 9.76 -3.33
CA VAL A 48 11.94 10.50 -2.13
C VAL A 48 11.19 9.60 -1.16
N GLY A 49 10.24 8.82 -1.65
CA GLY A 49 9.48 7.86 -0.85
C GLY A 49 10.37 6.81 -0.17
N ALA A 50 11.34 6.25 -0.89
CA ALA A 50 12.27 5.27 -0.34
C ALA A 50 13.18 5.86 0.74
N VAL A 51 13.70 7.08 0.52
CA VAL A 51 14.49 7.80 1.53
C VAL A 51 13.67 8.10 2.77
N MET A 52 12.44 8.62 2.61
CA MET A 52 11.54 8.87 3.73
C MET A 52 11.21 7.59 4.51
N ALA A 53 10.92 6.50 3.80
CA ALA A 53 10.66 5.20 4.42
C ALA A 53 11.87 4.71 5.22
N GLY A 54 13.07 4.81 4.68
CA GLY A 54 14.30 4.44 5.37
C GLY A 54 14.54 5.28 6.64
N VAL A 55 14.34 6.60 6.56
CA VAL A 55 14.46 7.50 7.73
C VAL A 55 13.41 7.14 8.80
N ILE A 56 12.17 6.89 8.41
CA ILE A 56 11.11 6.50 9.36
C ILE A 56 11.42 5.12 9.96
N TYR A 57 11.89 4.17 9.16
CA TYR A 57 12.27 2.84 9.63
C TYR A 57 13.42 2.90 10.66
N ALA A 58 14.44 3.71 10.38
CA ALA A 58 15.61 3.83 11.27
C ALA A 58 15.30 4.54 12.60
N ASN A 59 14.29 5.42 12.65
CA ASN A 59 14.03 6.27 13.81
C ASN A 59 12.75 5.92 14.58
N TYR A 60 11.88 5.07 14.03
CA TYR A 60 10.58 4.77 14.64
C TYR A 60 10.30 3.27 14.68
N SER A 61 9.26 2.89 15.43
CA SER A 61 8.84 1.49 15.53
C SER A 61 8.28 0.96 14.22
N LEU A 62 8.44 -0.35 14.01
CA LEU A 62 7.87 -1.09 12.88
C LEU A 62 6.37 -0.80 12.66
N SER A 63 5.60 -0.69 13.73
CA SER A 63 4.18 -0.39 13.65
C SER A 63 3.87 0.96 13.00
N ARG A 64 4.74 1.96 13.20
CA ARG A 64 4.56 3.29 12.59
C ARG A 64 4.78 3.26 11.09
N ILE A 65 5.78 2.54 10.61
CA ILE A 65 6.01 2.48 9.16
C ILE A 65 4.88 1.71 8.46
N PHE A 66 4.33 0.65 9.06
CA PHE A 66 3.12 0.00 8.54
C PHE A 66 1.93 0.95 8.51
N LEU A 67 1.74 1.75 9.57
CA LEU A 67 0.66 2.74 9.62
C LEU A 67 0.79 3.76 8.47
N TRP A 68 1.99 4.29 8.24
CA TRP A 68 2.26 5.17 7.11
C TRP A 68 2.02 4.50 5.76
N THR A 69 2.47 3.26 5.60
CA THR A 69 2.25 2.49 4.37
C THR A 69 0.76 2.33 4.06
N PHE A 70 -0.03 1.87 5.04
CA PHE A 70 -1.48 1.72 4.85
C PHE A 70 -2.19 3.05 4.65
N ALA A 71 -1.77 4.12 5.35
CA ALA A 71 -2.33 5.45 5.16
C ALA A 71 -2.06 5.99 3.75
N LEU A 72 -0.85 5.80 3.21
CA LEU A 72 -0.49 6.18 1.85
C LEU A 72 -1.29 5.40 0.80
N PHE A 73 -1.46 4.08 0.96
CA PHE A 73 -2.31 3.29 0.06
C PHE A 73 -3.78 3.71 0.14
N ALA A 74 -4.32 3.89 1.35
CA ALA A 74 -5.69 4.34 1.53
C ALA A 74 -5.91 5.72 0.87
N LEU A 75 -5.01 6.68 1.11
CA LEU A 75 -5.06 8.01 0.49
C LEU A 75 -4.98 7.94 -1.03
N THR A 76 -4.04 7.15 -1.56
CA THR A 76 -3.86 6.96 -3.00
C THR A 76 -5.15 6.46 -3.66
N HIS A 77 -5.79 5.43 -3.10
CA HIS A 77 -7.01 4.89 -3.67
C HIS A 77 -8.22 5.82 -3.50
N VAL A 78 -8.28 6.60 -2.41
CA VAL A 78 -9.26 7.69 -2.25
C VAL A 78 -9.08 8.72 -3.36
N MET A 79 -7.84 9.11 -3.68
CA MET A 79 -7.57 10.09 -4.74
C MET A 79 -7.97 9.55 -6.12
N TYR A 80 -7.58 8.31 -6.48
CA TYR A 80 -8.00 7.70 -7.75
C TYR A 80 -9.52 7.60 -7.88
N THR A 81 -10.22 7.13 -6.85
CA THR A 81 -11.68 7.01 -6.89
C THR A 81 -12.37 8.37 -6.91
N SER A 82 -11.80 9.38 -6.27
CA SER A 82 -12.32 10.75 -6.31
C SER A 82 -12.18 11.37 -7.69
N ASP A 83 -11.03 11.22 -8.35
CA ASP A 83 -10.81 11.70 -9.71
C ASP A 83 -11.78 11.04 -10.69
N LEU A 84 -11.97 9.71 -10.59
CA LEU A 84 -12.91 8.99 -11.46
C LEU A 84 -14.36 9.43 -11.24
N ARG A 85 -14.76 9.66 -10.00
CA ARG A 85 -16.11 10.19 -9.68
C ARG A 85 -16.29 11.60 -10.19
N PHE A 86 -15.28 12.46 -10.03
CA PHE A 86 -15.31 13.82 -10.55
C PHE A 86 -15.45 13.81 -12.07
N ALA A 87 -14.67 13.00 -12.77
CA ALA A 87 -14.76 12.87 -14.22
C ALA A 87 -16.13 12.35 -14.70
N ALA A 88 -16.75 11.45 -13.95
CA ALA A 88 -18.09 10.94 -14.25
C ALA A 88 -19.20 12.01 -14.07
N VAL A 89 -19.08 12.88 -13.07
CA VAL A 89 -20.07 13.94 -12.78
C VAL A 89 -19.85 15.18 -13.64
N PHE A 90 -18.58 15.53 -13.92
CA PHE A 90 -18.21 16.75 -14.62
C PHE A 90 -17.31 16.45 -15.85
N PRO A 91 -17.80 15.70 -16.86
CA PRO A 91 -16.98 15.27 -17.99
C PRO A 91 -16.36 16.43 -18.78
N ALA A 92 -17.04 17.58 -18.84
CA ALA A 92 -16.53 18.77 -19.52
C ALA A 92 -15.33 19.45 -18.81
N LEU A 93 -15.15 19.18 -17.53
CA LEU A 93 -14.05 19.72 -16.71
C LEU A 93 -12.95 18.68 -16.46
N ALA A 94 -13.23 17.41 -16.76
CA ALA A 94 -12.27 16.34 -16.63
C ALA A 94 -11.26 16.44 -17.78
N GLY A 95 -9.98 16.57 -17.45
CA GLY A 95 -8.90 16.48 -18.42
C GLY A 95 -8.73 15.05 -18.95
N GLU A 96 -7.81 14.89 -19.92
CA GLU A 96 -7.40 13.57 -20.37
C GLU A 96 -6.54 12.88 -19.28
N GLY A 97 -7.10 11.87 -18.61
CA GLY A 97 -6.43 11.10 -17.57
C GLY A 97 -6.70 11.57 -16.15
N THR A 98 -5.97 11.01 -15.18
CA THR A 98 -6.03 11.37 -13.77
C THR A 98 -4.93 12.37 -13.40
N SER A 99 -5.07 13.01 -12.23
CA SER A 99 -4.02 13.87 -11.67
C SER A 99 -2.69 13.13 -11.56
N ILE A 100 -1.59 13.79 -11.92
CA ILE A 100 -0.22 13.24 -11.76
C ILE A 100 0.14 12.98 -10.28
N LEU A 101 -0.60 13.57 -9.36
CA LEU A 101 -0.43 13.29 -7.93
C LEU A 101 -0.79 11.85 -7.57
N ASN A 102 -1.76 11.24 -8.27
CA ASN A 102 -2.18 9.86 -8.01
C ASN A 102 -1.03 8.86 -8.22
N PRO A 103 -0.37 8.81 -9.39
CA PRO A 103 0.76 7.91 -9.57
C PRO A 103 1.97 8.30 -8.72
N ALA A 104 2.17 9.57 -8.37
CA ALA A 104 3.23 9.99 -7.46
C ALA A 104 2.99 9.48 -6.03
N MET A 105 1.76 9.58 -5.52
CA MET A 105 1.36 9.02 -4.22
C MET A 105 1.45 7.50 -4.22
N TYR A 106 1.02 6.86 -5.32
CA TYR A 106 1.15 5.42 -5.49
C TYR A 106 2.63 4.99 -5.45
N ALA A 107 3.50 5.67 -6.21
CA ALA A 107 4.93 5.44 -6.22
C ALA A 107 5.57 5.58 -4.82
N THR A 108 5.14 6.59 -4.07
CA THR A 108 5.56 6.79 -2.68
C THR A 108 5.12 5.62 -1.78
N ALA A 109 3.86 5.19 -1.87
CA ALA A 109 3.33 4.07 -1.10
C ALA A 109 4.07 2.76 -1.41
N VAL A 110 4.34 2.49 -2.70
CA VAL A 110 5.14 1.34 -3.16
C VAL A 110 6.55 1.39 -2.57
N SER A 111 7.19 2.57 -2.59
CA SER A 111 8.53 2.74 -2.04
C SER A 111 8.59 2.48 -0.54
N PHE A 112 7.55 2.87 0.20
CA PHE A 112 7.46 2.61 1.64
C PHE A 112 7.44 1.11 1.93
N TYR A 113 6.54 0.34 1.31
CA TYR A 113 6.48 -1.08 1.62
C TYR A 113 7.66 -1.87 1.03
N THR A 114 8.21 -1.46 -0.10
CA THR A 114 9.38 -2.10 -0.68
C THR A 114 10.60 -1.93 0.23
N THR A 115 10.85 -0.72 0.73
CA THR A 115 11.91 -0.45 1.70
C THR A 115 11.69 -1.29 2.97
N LEU A 116 10.45 -1.30 3.48
CA LEU A 116 10.08 -2.12 4.62
C LEU A 116 10.33 -3.61 4.37
N ASN A 117 9.94 -4.12 3.21
CA ASN A 117 10.12 -5.54 2.86
C ASN A 117 11.59 -5.95 2.83
N PHE A 118 12.49 -5.08 2.37
CA PHE A 118 13.93 -5.38 2.38
C PHE A 118 14.55 -5.32 3.77
N ALA A 119 14.09 -4.43 4.65
CA ALA A 119 14.66 -4.26 5.98
C ALA A 119 14.08 -5.24 7.02
N LEU A 120 12.79 -5.55 6.91
CA LEU A 120 12.02 -6.27 7.93
C LEU A 120 12.54 -7.67 8.22
N TRP A 121 12.81 -8.45 7.18
CA TRP A 121 13.16 -9.87 7.36
C TRP A 121 14.55 -10.06 7.95
N PRO A 122 15.58 -9.31 7.52
CA PRO A 122 16.86 -9.30 8.22
C PRO A 122 16.75 -8.90 9.69
N ASP A 123 16.00 -7.82 10.00
CA ASP A 123 15.85 -7.30 11.37
C ASP A 123 15.11 -8.25 12.32
N LEU A 124 14.24 -9.09 11.80
CA LEU A 124 13.53 -10.13 12.57
C LEU A 124 14.29 -11.43 12.68
N SER A 125 15.51 -11.51 12.13
CA SER A 125 16.24 -12.75 11.96
C SER A 125 17.54 -12.78 12.76
N THR A 126 18.02 -13.99 13.04
CA THR A 126 19.42 -14.27 13.37
C THR A 126 20.14 -14.77 12.10
N PRO A 127 21.49 -14.86 12.09
CA PRO A 127 22.21 -15.44 10.96
C PRO A 127 21.71 -16.83 10.54
N GLU A 128 21.22 -17.63 11.50
CA GLU A 128 20.71 -18.99 11.26
C GLU A 128 19.29 -19.00 10.68
N THR A 129 18.47 -17.96 10.98
CA THR A 129 17.04 -17.92 10.62
C THR A 129 16.72 -17.00 9.46
N ILE A 130 17.67 -16.19 8.99
CA ILE A 130 17.44 -15.17 7.94
C ILE A 130 16.90 -15.80 6.64
N GLY A 131 17.42 -16.95 6.23
CA GLY A 131 16.93 -17.65 5.04
C GLY A 131 15.46 -18.06 5.18
N THR A 132 15.08 -18.61 6.33
CA THR A 132 13.70 -19.04 6.60
C THR A 132 12.74 -17.85 6.67
N HIS A 133 13.08 -16.78 7.40
CA HIS A 133 12.23 -15.61 7.51
C HIS A 133 12.06 -14.88 6.17
N SER A 134 13.15 -14.76 5.38
CA SER A 134 13.08 -14.18 4.03
C SER A 134 12.22 -15.04 3.10
N ALA A 135 12.36 -16.38 3.16
CA ALA A 135 11.54 -17.29 2.36
C ALA A 135 10.03 -17.18 2.71
N ILE A 136 9.69 -17.11 4.01
CA ILE A 136 8.32 -16.89 4.46
C ILE A 136 7.82 -15.51 4.01
N GLY A 137 8.63 -14.48 4.15
CA GLY A 137 8.30 -13.12 3.74
C GLY A 137 8.04 -13.02 2.24
N ILE A 138 8.94 -13.54 1.42
CA ILE A 138 8.81 -13.53 -0.03
C ILE A 138 7.72 -14.51 -0.49
N GLY A 139 7.72 -15.74 0.01
CA GLY A 139 6.80 -16.80 -0.44
C GLY A 139 5.37 -16.56 0.03
N VAL A 140 5.14 -16.30 1.33
CA VAL A 140 3.79 -16.15 1.88
C VAL A 140 3.30 -14.72 1.75
N ALA A 141 4.06 -13.74 2.24
CA ALA A 141 3.60 -12.35 2.20
C ALA A 141 3.67 -11.76 0.79
N GLY A 142 4.69 -12.07 0.00
CA GLY A 142 4.82 -11.58 -1.36
C GLY A 142 4.01 -12.41 -2.37
N TRP A 143 4.49 -13.61 -2.70
CA TRP A 143 3.93 -14.41 -3.80
C TRP A 143 2.48 -14.83 -3.58
N LEU A 144 2.15 -15.39 -2.41
CA LEU A 144 0.78 -15.84 -2.15
C LEU A 144 -0.21 -14.68 -2.18
N ALA A 145 0.17 -13.51 -1.63
CA ALA A 145 -0.66 -12.31 -1.69
C ALA A 145 -0.87 -11.85 -3.14
N THR A 146 0.21 -11.76 -3.93
CA THR A 146 0.16 -11.35 -5.34
C THR A 146 -0.68 -12.31 -6.18
N PHE A 147 -0.48 -13.61 -6.04
CA PHE A 147 -1.30 -14.60 -6.78
C PHE A 147 -2.78 -14.55 -6.38
N SER A 148 -3.07 -14.43 -5.09
CA SER A 148 -4.45 -14.37 -4.61
C SER A 148 -5.16 -13.09 -5.10
N SER A 149 -4.48 -11.95 -5.08
CA SER A 149 -5.02 -10.68 -5.58
C SER A 149 -5.18 -10.68 -7.09
N THR A 150 -4.23 -11.28 -7.83
CA THR A 150 -4.34 -11.45 -9.28
C THR A 150 -5.54 -12.32 -9.65
N ALA A 151 -5.73 -13.45 -8.95
CA ALA A 151 -6.91 -14.32 -9.16
C ALA A 151 -8.22 -13.56 -8.91
N LEU A 152 -8.25 -12.73 -7.84
CA LEU A 152 -9.41 -11.88 -7.54
C LEU A 152 -9.62 -10.79 -8.61
N ALA A 153 -8.55 -10.15 -9.10
CA ALA A 153 -8.64 -9.16 -10.17
C ALA A 153 -9.16 -9.77 -11.46
N LEU A 154 -8.72 -10.98 -11.83
CA LEU A 154 -9.23 -11.73 -12.99
C LEU A 154 -10.72 -12.10 -12.81
N TYR A 155 -11.12 -12.49 -11.61
CA TYR A 155 -12.54 -12.73 -11.31
C TYR A 155 -13.37 -11.45 -11.48
N PHE A 156 -12.90 -10.31 -10.96
CA PHE A 156 -13.57 -9.02 -11.15
C PHE A 156 -13.67 -8.63 -12.62
N HIS A 157 -12.66 -8.94 -13.42
CA HIS A 157 -12.70 -8.75 -14.86
C HIS A 157 -13.74 -9.66 -15.53
N ALA A 158 -13.78 -10.93 -15.16
CA ALA A 158 -14.72 -11.91 -15.71
C ALA A 158 -16.19 -11.58 -15.40
N VAL A 159 -16.48 -10.93 -14.27
CA VAL A 159 -17.82 -10.44 -13.91
C VAL A 159 -18.07 -9.00 -14.35
N GLU A 160 -17.23 -8.47 -15.22
CA GLU A 160 -17.33 -7.13 -15.81
C GLU A 160 -17.43 -6.00 -14.77
N LEU A 161 -16.76 -6.13 -13.63
CA LEU A 161 -16.74 -5.11 -12.60
C LEU A 161 -16.14 -3.80 -13.15
N THR A 162 -16.87 -2.69 -13.01
CA THR A 162 -16.38 -1.39 -13.52
C THR A 162 -15.08 -0.98 -12.83
N LEU A 163 -14.27 -0.15 -13.50
CA LEU A 163 -13.03 0.41 -12.93
C LEU A 163 -13.27 1.04 -11.57
N LEU A 164 -14.28 1.91 -11.47
CA LEU A 164 -14.61 2.58 -10.21
C LEU A 164 -14.99 1.60 -9.10
N SER A 165 -15.79 0.58 -9.42
CA SER A 165 -16.19 -0.44 -8.44
C SER A 165 -14.99 -1.26 -7.97
N HIS A 166 -14.11 -1.65 -8.88
CA HIS A 166 -12.87 -2.37 -8.53
C HIS A 166 -12.00 -1.52 -7.59
N LEU A 167 -11.71 -0.27 -7.94
CA LEU A 167 -10.89 0.62 -7.11
C LEU A 167 -11.57 0.99 -5.78
N ASN A 168 -12.91 1.03 -5.71
CA ASN A 168 -13.62 1.13 -4.44
C ASN A 168 -13.39 -0.07 -3.52
N VAL A 169 -13.32 -1.29 -4.06
CA VAL A 169 -12.97 -2.48 -3.25
C VAL A 169 -11.55 -2.36 -2.72
N VAL A 170 -10.58 -1.96 -3.57
CA VAL A 170 -9.19 -1.77 -3.14
C VAL A 170 -9.08 -0.67 -2.08
N GLN A 171 -9.80 0.44 -2.25
CA GLN A 171 -9.91 1.52 -1.26
C GLN A 171 -10.48 1.01 0.07
N ALA A 172 -11.56 0.24 0.03
CA ALA A 172 -12.19 -0.30 1.24
C ALA A 172 -11.24 -1.25 1.99
N LEU A 173 -10.52 -2.12 1.27
CA LEU A 173 -9.52 -3.00 1.86
C LEU A 173 -8.34 -2.21 2.47
N SER A 174 -7.85 -1.17 1.79
CA SER A 174 -6.78 -0.31 2.31
C SER A 174 -7.19 0.39 3.61
N LEU A 175 -8.42 0.92 3.64
CA LEU A 175 -8.99 1.55 4.84
C LEU A 175 -9.19 0.53 5.97
N LEU A 176 -9.68 -0.67 5.66
CA LEU A 176 -9.85 -1.74 6.65
C LEU A 176 -8.52 -2.12 7.30
N LEU A 177 -7.45 -2.25 6.51
CA LEU A 177 -6.12 -2.54 7.02
C LEU A 177 -5.58 -1.38 7.87
N LEU A 178 -5.77 -0.13 7.44
CA LEU A 178 -5.36 1.06 8.19
C LEU A 178 -6.08 1.13 9.55
N PHE A 179 -7.40 1.02 9.56
CA PHE A 179 -8.20 1.08 10.79
C PHE A 179 -7.95 -0.13 11.69
N GLY A 180 -7.84 -1.33 11.10
CA GLY A 180 -7.53 -2.56 11.86
C GLY A 180 -6.19 -2.46 12.59
N LEU A 181 -5.16 -1.93 11.91
CA LEU A 181 -3.86 -1.67 12.53
C LEU A 181 -3.96 -0.59 13.62
N GLY A 182 -4.66 0.52 13.34
CA GLY A 182 -4.86 1.60 14.30
C GLY A 182 -5.56 1.12 15.58
N VAL A 183 -6.64 0.37 15.45
CA VAL A 183 -7.36 -0.23 16.58
C VAL A 183 -6.46 -1.22 17.34
N GLY A 184 -5.70 -2.06 16.62
CA GLY A 184 -4.77 -3.00 17.26
C GLY A 184 -3.67 -2.31 18.06
N LEU A 185 -3.10 -1.21 17.54
CA LEU A 185 -2.11 -0.41 18.25
C LEU A 185 -2.70 0.29 19.49
N TYR A 186 -3.90 0.84 19.35
CA TYR A 186 -4.61 1.45 20.48
C TYR A 186 -4.92 0.43 21.57
N ALA A 187 -5.48 -0.72 21.23
CA ALA A 187 -5.79 -1.78 22.19
C ALA A 187 -4.52 -2.26 22.93
N ARG A 188 -3.42 -2.45 22.21
CA ARG A 188 -2.13 -2.80 22.81
C ARG A 188 -1.67 -1.73 23.81
N ARG A 189 -1.75 -0.45 23.47
CA ARG A 189 -1.37 0.65 24.35
C ARG A 189 -2.22 0.69 25.62
N MET A 190 -3.53 0.43 25.51
CA MET A 190 -4.43 0.35 26.67
C MET A 190 -4.07 -0.79 27.62
N VAL A 191 -3.70 -1.96 27.09
CA VAL A 191 -3.25 -3.09 27.90
C VAL A 191 -1.93 -2.78 28.62
N GLU A 192 -0.99 -2.13 27.93
CA GLU A 192 0.28 -1.71 28.53
C GLU A 192 0.05 -0.74 29.69
N LEU A 193 -0.78 0.29 29.50
CA LEU A 193 -1.15 1.26 30.55
C LEU A 193 -1.84 0.59 31.75
N ALA A 194 -2.76 -0.33 31.49
CA ALA A 194 -3.45 -1.05 32.57
C ALA A 194 -2.49 -1.89 33.42
N ARG A 195 -1.45 -2.47 32.81
CA ARG A 195 -0.41 -3.21 33.53
C ARG A 195 0.48 -2.29 34.36
N GLU A 196 0.86 -1.12 33.82
CA GLU A 196 1.66 -0.12 34.54
C GLU A 196 0.92 0.40 35.78
N THR A 197 -0.40 0.66 35.68
CA THR A 197 -1.22 1.17 36.78
C THR A 197 -1.59 0.10 37.81
N GLY A 198 -1.83 -1.15 37.36
CA GLY A 198 -2.16 -2.26 38.25
C GLY A 198 -0.96 -2.81 39.05
N GLY A 199 0.26 -2.70 38.54
CA GLY A 199 1.49 -3.10 39.23
C GLY A 199 2.00 -2.11 40.28
N ALA A 200 1.47 -0.88 40.32
CA ALA A 200 1.84 0.15 41.29
C ALA A 200 1.04 0.03 42.64
N SER A 201 0.11 -0.94 42.74
CA SER A 201 -0.76 -1.10 43.90
C SER A 201 -0.42 -2.34 44.76
N THR A 202 0.68 -3.04 44.48
CA THR A 202 1.22 -4.17 45.29
C THR A 202 2.60 -3.80 45.85
#